data_6a75916d302ff66a84d7e331ee21cbbf
#
_entry.id   6a75916d302ff66a84d7e331ee21cbbf
#
_cell.length_a   1.000
_cell.length_b   1.000
_cell.length_c   1.000
_cell.angle_alpha   90.00
_cell.angle_beta   90.00
_cell.angle_gamma   90.00
#
_symmetry.space_group_name_H-M   'P 1'
#
loop_
_entity.id
_entity.type
_entity.pdbx_description
1 polymer ?
#
loop_
_entity_poly.entity_id
_entity_poly.type
_entity_poly.pdbx_seq_one_letter_code
_entity_poly.pdbx_strand_id
1 'polypeptide(L)'
;MSSVFETQKTIREILLKILENHSLEQLNKIPQGFNNNIIWNVAHCVAAQQTLVYKLSGLPTMVSEEFINKYRKGTKPEGDVSQAEVDEVKAFLISTLEKTKNDFASGLFVDYHEYTTSMGFTLSNVQDALDFNNYHEGIHTGIAMTLRKLV
;
A
#
# COMPACT_ATOMS: atom_id res chain seq x y z
N MET A 1 19.23 -6.23 -10.24
CA MET A 1 18.16 -5.75 -9.35
C MET A 1 16.97 -6.69 -9.50
N SER A 2 16.30 -7.06 -8.42
CA SER A 2 15.12 -7.95 -8.53
C SER A 2 14.00 -7.22 -9.28
N SER A 3 13.40 -7.87 -10.28
CA SER A 3 12.27 -7.32 -11.07
C SER A 3 11.08 -6.95 -10.19
N VAL A 4 10.93 -7.56 -9.02
CA VAL A 4 9.84 -7.28 -8.07
C VAL A 4 9.86 -5.83 -7.58
N PHE A 5 11.03 -5.27 -7.26
CA PHE A 5 11.18 -3.89 -6.80
C PHE A 5 11.04 -2.86 -7.93
N GLU A 6 11.45 -3.21 -9.15
CA GLU A 6 11.24 -2.34 -10.31
C GLU A 6 9.73 -2.24 -10.66
N THR A 7 9.02 -3.35 -10.56
CA THR A 7 7.56 -3.36 -10.71
C THR A 7 6.88 -2.51 -9.64
N GLN A 8 7.24 -2.71 -8.36
CA GLN A 8 6.67 -1.92 -7.26
C GLN A 8 6.96 -0.43 -7.40
N LYS A 9 8.19 -0.09 -7.80
CA LYS A 9 8.58 1.31 -8.05
C LYS A 9 7.66 1.96 -9.08
N THR A 10 7.46 1.30 -10.22
CA THR A 10 6.60 1.83 -11.29
C THR A 10 5.16 2.01 -10.81
N ILE A 11 4.61 1.03 -10.08
CA ILE A 11 3.26 1.13 -9.49
C ILE A 11 3.16 2.35 -8.57
N ARG A 12 4.13 2.53 -7.67
CA ARG A 12 4.12 3.63 -6.70
C ARG A 12 4.33 5.00 -7.32
N GLU A 13 5.09 5.08 -8.42
CA GLU A 13 5.20 6.30 -9.22
C GLU A 13 3.85 6.70 -9.85
N ILE A 14 3.07 5.72 -10.30
CA ILE A 14 1.71 5.96 -10.80
C ILE A 14 0.81 6.48 -9.67
N LEU A 15 0.81 5.82 -8.52
CA LEU A 15 0.02 6.24 -7.36
C LEU A 15 0.41 7.63 -6.87
N LEU A 16 1.70 7.93 -6.82
CA LEU A 16 2.20 9.25 -6.43
C LEU A 16 1.69 10.35 -7.38
N LYS A 17 1.76 10.12 -8.68
CA LYS A 17 1.23 11.04 -9.69
C LYS A 17 -0.28 11.26 -9.55
N ILE A 18 -1.03 10.21 -9.20
CA ILE A 18 -2.48 10.35 -8.93
C ILE A 18 -2.68 11.28 -7.72
N LEU A 19 -1.94 11.11 -6.63
CA LEU A 19 -2.05 11.99 -5.47
C LEU A 19 -1.64 13.44 -5.77
N GLU A 20 -0.63 13.65 -6.62
CA GLU A 20 -0.12 14.98 -6.98
C GLU A 20 -1.06 15.76 -7.91
N ASN A 21 -1.80 15.06 -8.76
CA ASN A 21 -2.63 15.66 -9.81
C ASN A 21 -4.10 15.84 -9.41
N HIS A 22 -4.46 15.59 -8.14
CA HIS A 22 -5.81 15.74 -7.64
C HIS A 22 -5.85 16.62 -6.39
N SER A 23 -6.90 17.42 -6.26
CA SER A 23 -7.14 18.25 -5.07
C SER A 23 -7.46 17.39 -3.85
N LEU A 24 -7.27 17.94 -2.66
CA LEU A 24 -7.63 17.28 -1.40
C LEU A 24 -9.13 16.85 -1.41
N GLU A 25 -10.01 17.68 -1.93
CA GLU A 25 -11.42 17.35 -2.08
C GLU A 25 -11.62 16.13 -2.98
N GLN A 26 -10.96 16.07 -4.13
CA GLN A 26 -11.03 14.94 -5.05
C GLN A 26 -10.48 13.64 -4.43
N LEU A 27 -9.39 13.72 -3.67
CA LEU A 27 -8.78 12.57 -3.01
C LEU A 27 -9.67 11.98 -1.91
N ASN A 28 -10.44 12.83 -1.21
CA ASN A 28 -11.36 12.43 -0.14
C ASN A 28 -12.75 12.01 -0.65
N LYS A 29 -13.12 12.39 -1.87
CA LYS A 29 -14.46 12.11 -2.38
C LYS A 29 -14.70 10.61 -2.56
N ILE A 30 -15.78 10.13 -1.95
CA ILE A 30 -16.32 8.78 -2.15
C ILE A 30 -17.38 8.85 -3.24
N PRO A 31 -17.13 8.37 -4.47
CA PRO A 31 -18.13 8.42 -5.54
C PRO A 31 -19.34 7.54 -5.22
N GLN A 32 -20.47 7.84 -5.84
CA GLN A 32 -21.68 7.05 -5.69
C GLN A 32 -21.42 5.58 -6.11
N GLY A 33 -21.84 4.64 -5.26
CA GLY A 33 -21.67 3.21 -5.48
C GLY A 33 -20.35 2.64 -4.99
N PHE A 34 -19.47 3.48 -4.41
CA PHE A 34 -18.20 3.06 -3.80
C PHE A 34 -18.23 3.24 -2.28
N ASN A 35 -17.39 2.48 -1.58
CA ASN A 35 -17.24 2.56 -0.12
C ASN A 35 -15.97 3.27 0.31
N ASN A 36 -15.10 3.64 -0.61
CA ASN A 36 -13.82 4.26 -0.34
C ASN A 36 -13.48 5.32 -1.40
N ASN A 37 -12.31 5.91 -1.26
CA ASN A 37 -11.82 7.01 -2.07
C ASN A 37 -10.37 6.74 -2.53
N ILE A 38 -9.80 7.68 -3.29
CA ILE A 38 -8.44 7.55 -3.83
C ILE A 38 -7.42 7.46 -2.69
N ILE A 39 -7.48 8.37 -1.71
CA ILE A 39 -6.47 8.40 -0.64
C ILE A 39 -6.50 7.14 0.21
N TRP A 40 -7.68 6.59 0.52
CA TRP A 40 -7.78 5.34 1.26
C TRP A 40 -7.10 4.18 0.50
N ASN A 41 -7.34 4.06 -0.81
CA ASN A 41 -6.73 3.01 -1.63
C ASN A 41 -5.21 3.09 -1.65
N VAL A 42 -4.65 4.30 -1.76
CA VAL A 42 -3.20 4.48 -1.78
C VAL A 42 -2.58 4.20 -0.40
N ALA A 43 -3.17 4.72 0.67
CA ALA A 43 -2.71 4.45 2.04
C ALA A 43 -2.84 2.97 2.41
N HIS A 44 -3.91 2.29 1.94
CA HIS A 44 -4.09 0.86 2.11
C HIS A 44 -2.94 0.04 1.48
N CYS A 45 -2.43 0.43 0.33
CA CYS A 45 -1.27 -0.23 -0.28
C CYS A 45 -0.04 -0.18 0.66
N VAL A 46 0.21 0.96 1.30
CA VAL A 46 1.31 1.09 2.28
C VAL A 46 1.06 0.20 3.50
N ALA A 47 -0.13 0.28 4.10
CA ALA A 47 -0.48 -0.51 5.29
C ALA A 47 -0.42 -2.03 5.01
N ALA A 48 -0.91 -2.46 3.85
CA ALA A 48 -0.87 -3.86 3.44
C ALA A 48 0.56 -4.36 3.22
N GLN A 49 1.40 -3.60 2.54
CA GLN A 49 2.81 -3.95 2.35
C GLN A 49 3.54 -4.10 3.68
N GLN A 50 3.33 -3.20 4.62
CA GLN A 50 3.93 -3.28 5.96
C GLN A 50 3.46 -4.52 6.73
N THR A 51 2.20 -4.87 6.62
CA THR A 51 1.66 -6.08 7.25
C THR A 51 2.23 -7.35 6.59
N LEU A 52 2.14 -7.45 5.27
CA LEU A 52 2.53 -8.66 4.53
C LEU A 52 4.03 -8.92 4.56
N VAL A 53 4.84 -7.87 4.49
CA VAL A 53 6.30 -8.01 4.40
C VAL A 53 6.96 -7.98 5.79
N TYR A 54 6.61 -7.03 6.65
CA TYR A 54 7.28 -6.86 7.95
C TYR A 54 6.61 -7.62 9.09
N LYS A 55 5.31 -7.43 9.32
CA LYS A 55 4.64 -8.11 10.44
C LYS A 55 4.71 -9.63 10.32
N LEU A 56 4.45 -10.18 9.14
CA LEU A 56 4.52 -11.62 8.91
C LEU A 56 5.95 -12.16 8.96
N SER A 57 6.95 -11.32 8.83
CA SER A 57 8.36 -11.65 9.08
C SER A 57 8.80 -11.46 10.53
N GLY A 58 7.88 -11.09 11.43
CA GLY A 58 8.20 -10.82 12.84
C GLY A 58 9.02 -9.55 13.07
N LEU A 59 9.00 -8.62 12.12
CA LEU A 59 9.78 -7.38 12.15
C LEU A 59 8.92 -6.16 12.44
N PRO A 60 9.49 -5.12 13.07
CA PRO A 60 8.78 -3.85 13.28
C PRO A 60 8.40 -3.20 11.96
N THR A 61 7.21 -2.63 11.90
CA THR A 61 6.75 -1.85 10.74
C THR A 61 7.34 -0.44 10.74
N MET A 62 7.43 0.16 9.57
CA MET A 62 7.91 1.55 9.39
C MET A 62 6.81 2.59 9.64
N VAL A 63 5.57 2.16 9.64
CA VAL A 63 4.40 2.98 9.93
C VAL A 63 3.80 2.58 11.28
N SER A 64 3.06 3.48 11.91
CA SER A 64 2.44 3.22 13.20
C SER A 64 1.32 2.16 13.13
N GLU A 65 1.04 1.52 14.27
CA GLU A 65 -0.12 0.63 14.39
C GLU A 65 -1.44 1.37 14.14
N GLU A 66 -1.52 2.64 14.51
CA GLU A 66 -2.69 3.48 14.21
C GLU A 66 -2.90 3.63 12.71
N PHE A 67 -1.84 3.90 11.95
CA PHE A 67 -1.91 3.97 10.49
C PHE A 67 -2.37 2.63 9.88
N ILE A 68 -1.79 1.51 10.32
CA ILE A 68 -2.18 0.18 9.84
C ILE A 68 -3.65 -0.08 10.16
N ASN A 69 -4.10 0.17 11.38
CA ASN A 69 -5.48 -0.06 11.79
C ASN A 69 -6.49 0.82 11.04
N LYS A 70 -6.10 2.04 10.67
CA LYS A 70 -6.93 2.94 9.87
C LYS A 70 -7.14 2.46 8.44
N TYR A 71 -6.11 1.88 7.82
CA TYR A 71 -6.10 1.55 6.40
C TYR A 71 -6.04 0.05 6.08
N ARG A 72 -6.09 -0.82 7.08
CA ARG A 72 -6.07 -2.27 6.85
C ARG A 72 -7.33 -2.75 6.14
N LYS A 73 -7.25 -3.95 5.57
CA LYS A 73 -8.40 -4.64 4.97
C LYS A 73 -9.61 -4.67 5.92
N GLY A 74 -10.79 -4.45 5.37
CA GLY A 74 -12.05 -4.42 6.10
C GLY A 74 -12.39 -3.06 6.70
N THR A 75 -11.53 -2.05 6.55
CA THR A 75 -11.80 -0.66 6.93
C THR A 75 -12.29 0.16 5.73
N LYS A 76 -12.78 1.33 6.02
CA LYS A 76 -13.23 2.34 5.03
C LYS A 76 -12.94 3.73 5.59
N PRO A 77 -12.96 4.78 4.76
CA PRO A 77 -12.87 6.15 5.26
C PRO A 77 -13.94 6.45 6.30
N GLU A 78 -13.54 7.00 7.44
CA GLU A 78 -14.44 7.43 8.53
C GLU A 78 -14.60 8.98 8.56
N GLY A 79 -13.98 9.66 7.61
CA GLY A 79 -13.98 11.11 7.46
C GLY A 79 -12.88 11.54 6.50
N ASP A 80 -12.85 12.82 6.20
CA ASP A 80 -11.84 13.41 5.34
C ASP A 80 -10.47 13.42 6.03
N VAL A 81 -9.43 13.06 5.27
CA VAL A 81 -8.06 13.23 5.71
C VAL A 81 -7.56 14.64 5.38
N SER A 82 -6.59 15.13 6.16
CA SER A 82 -5.94 16.43 5.93
C SER A 82 -4.90 16.37 4.80
N GLN A 83 -4.49 17.52 4.32
CA GLN A 83 -3.36 17.62 3.37
C GLN A 83 -2.06 17.05 4.00
N ALA A 84 -1.83 17.29 5.28
CA ALA A 84 -0.66 16.75 5.99
C ALA A 84 -0.65 15.20 5.95
N GLU A 85 -1.80 14.56 6.11
CA GLU A 85 -1.91 13.11 6.03
C GLU A 85 -1.69 12.60 4.59
N VAL A 86 -2.18 13.32 3.57
CA VAL A 86 -1.87 13.01 2.16
C VAL A 86 -0.37 13.10 1.90
N ASP A 87 0.29 14.15 2.41
CA ASP A 87 1.73 14.35 2.24
C ASP A 87 2.55 13.26 2.95
N GLU A 88 2.08 12.79 4.11
CA GLU A 88 2.67 11.65 4.81
C GLU A 88 2.55 10.36 3.97
N VAL A 89 1.38 10.08 3.38
CA VAL A 89 1.20 8.92 2.50
C VAL A 89 2.10 9.00 1.27
N LYS A 90 2.26 10.18 0.65
CA LYS A 90 3.22 10.39 -0.45
C LYS A 90 4.65 10.03 -0.01
N ALA A 91 5.07 10.47 1.16
CA ALA A 91 6.39 10.14 1.71
C ALA A 91 6.55 8.64 1.96
N PHE A 92 5.52 7.97 2.48
CA PHE A 92 5.55 6.52 2.71
C PHE A 92 5.63 5.70 1.42
N LEU A 93 5.02 6.14 0.33
CA LEU A 93 5.14 5.46 -0.96
C LEU A 93 6.61 5.28 -1.39
N ILE A 94 7.44 6.26 -1.12
CA ILE A 94 8.86 6.27 -1.47
C ILE A 94 9.69 5.56 -0.40
N SER A 95 9.57 6.01 0.86
CA SER A 95 10.44 5.57 1.95
C SER A 95 10.28 4.09 2.29
N THR A 96 9.05 3.56 2.26
CA THR A 96 8.81 2.14 2.55
C THR A 96 9.32 1.24 1.44
N LEU A 97 9.24 1.66 0.18
CA LEU A 97 9.81 0.94 -0.94
C LEU A 97 11.34 0.85 -0.83
N GLU A 98 12.01 1.98 -0.66
CA GLU A 98 13.48 2.03 -0.60
C GLU A 98 14.03 1.24 0.60
N LYS A 99 13.40 1.39 1.76
CA LYS A 99 13.80 0.62 2.93
C LYS A 99 13.59 -0.88 2.72
N THR A 100 12.45 -1.31 2.20
CA THR A 100 12.16 -2.74 1.96
C THR A 100 13.18 -3.35 1.00
N LYS A 101 13.54 -2.63 -0.05
CA LYS A 101 14.57 -3.05 -1.01
C LYS A 101 15.94 -3.24 -0.34
N ASN A 102 16.33 -2.30 0.52
CA ASN A 102 17.58 -2.38 1.26
C ASN A 102 17.58 -3.50 2.29
N ASP A 103 16.50 -3.66 3.04
CA ASP A 103 16.33 -4.72 4.04
C ASP A 103 16.34 -6.10 3.38
N PHE A 104 15.71 -6.24 2.22
CA PHE A 104 15.76 -7.48 1.43
C PHE A 104 17.18 -7.80 0.96
N ALA A 105 17.88 -6.81 0.41
CA ALA A 105 19.25 -6.97 -0.06
C ALA A 105 20.24 -7.31 1.07
N SER A 106 19.96 -6.84 2.30
CA SER A 106 20.77 -7.14 3.49
C SER A 106 20.48 -8.51 4.12
N GLY A 107 19.47 -9.24 3.63
CA GLY A 107 19.09 -10.54 4.20
C GLY A 107 18.34 -10.44 5.53
N LEU A 108 17.67 -9.31 5.81
CA LEU A 108 16.96 -9.09 7.07
C LEU A 108 15.79 -10.06 7.27
N PHE A 109 15.12 -10.48 6.20
CA PHE A 109 13.92 -11.31 6.26
C PHE A 109 14.31 -12.80 6.35
N VAL A 110 14.56 -13.28 7.57
CA VAL A 110 14.97 -14.68 7.84
C VAL A 110 13.75 -15.57 8.08
N ASP A 111 12.81 -15.09 8.90
CA ASP A 111 11.61 -15.82 9.28
C ASP A 111 10.37 -15.25 8.56
N TYR A 112 9.39 -16.10 8.34
CA TYR A 112 8.10 -15.70 7.76
C TYR A 112 6.98 -16.57 8.32
N HIS A 113 5.93 -15.93 8.82
CA HIS A 113 4.72 -16.61 9.26
C HIS A 113 3.80 -16.86 8.08
N GLU A 114 3.65 -18.12 7.67
CA GLU A 114 2.81 -18.50 6.54
C GLU A 114 1.38 -17.94 6.68
N TYR A 115 0.89 -17.37 5.60
CA TYR A 115 -0.42 -16.72 5.54
C TYR A 115 -1.12 -17.03 4.22
N THR A 116 -2.39 -17.45 4.29
CA THR A 116 -3.22 -17.59 3.10
C THR A 116 -4.16 -16.39 3.01
N THR A 117 -4.08 -15.66 1.90
CA THR A 117 -4.91 -14.48 1.66
C THR A 117 -6.36 -14.88 1.42
N SER A 118 -7.30 -13.94 1.56
CA SER A 118 -8.71 -14.17 1.25
C SER A 118 -8.97 -14.49 -0.22
N MET A 119 -8.00 -14.22 -1.09
CA MET A 119 -8.06 -14.54 -2.53
C MET A 119 -7.48 -15.92 -2.85
N GLY A 120 -7.01 -16.66 -1.83
CA GLY A 120 -6.50 -18.02 -1.98
C GLY A 120 -5.00 -18.14 -2.26
N PHE A 121 -4.23 -17.04 -2.21
CA PHE A 121 -2.78 -17.08 -2.33
C PHE A 121 -2.15 -17.48 -1.00
N THR A 122 -1.31 -18.49 -0.97
CA THR A 122 -0.52 -18.87 0.20
C THR A 122 0.87 -18.26 0.09
N LEU A 123 1.25 -17.48 1.09
CA LEU A 123 2.54 -16.80 1.19
C LEU A 123 3.35 -17.53 2.26
N SER A 124 4.45 -18.16 1.86
CA SER A 124 5.28 -18.99 2.75
C SER A 124 6.63 -18.35 3.08
N ASN A 125 6.98 -17.26 2.41
CA ASN A 125 8.25 -16.54 2.58
C ASN A 125 8.10 -15.09 2.12
N VAL A 126 9.12 -14.28 2.37
CA VAL A 126 9.10 -12.85 1.99
C VAL A 126 9.04 -12.63 0.48
N GLN A 127 9.61 -13.52 -0.33
CA GLN A 127 9.52 -13.39 -1.80
C GLN A 127 8.08 -13.54 -2.27
N ASP A 128 7.36 -14.54 -1.75
CA ASP A 128 5.91 -14.70 -2.05
C ASP A 128 5.13 -13.46 -1.64
N ALA A 129 5.48 -12.87 -0.49
CA ALA A 129 4.84 -11.64 0.00
C ALA A 129 5.09 -10.45 -0.91
N LEU A 130 6.31 -10.27 -1.41
CA LEU A 130 6.67 -9.20 -2.34
C LEU A 130 5.97 -9.36 -3.69
N ASP A 131 5.91 -10.57 -4.22
CA ASP A 131 5.23 -10.87 -5.48
C ASP A 131 3.72 -10.64 -5.36
N PHE A 132 3.10 -11.13 -4.29
CA PHE A 132 1.70 -10.87 -4.01
C PHE A 132 1.41 -9.38 -3.77
N ASN A 133 2.30 -8.68 -3.08
CA ASN A 133 2.15 -7.24 -2.84
C ASN A 133 2.07 -6.45 -4.15
N ASN A 134 2.87 -6.79 -5.16
CA ASN A 134 2.79 -6.15 -6.48
C ASN A 134 1.43 -6.40 -7.16
N TYR A 135 0.92 -7.62 -7.08
CA TYR A 135 -0.42 -7.94 -7.57
C TYR A 135 -1.49 -7.12 -6.83
N HIS A 136 -1.39 -7.05 -5.52
CA HIS A 136 -2.32 -6.32 -4.66
C HIS A 136 -2.28 -4.79 -4.91
N GLU A 137 -1.09 -4.20 -4.97
CA GLU A 137 -0.94 -2.78 -5.32
C GLU A 137 -1.46 -2.48 -6.73
N GLY A 138 -1.30 -3.41 -7.68
CA GLY A 138 -1.86 -3.30 -9.03
C GLY A 138 -3.39 -3.24 -9.04
N ILE A 139 -4.06 -4.04 -8.21
CA ILE A 139 -5.52 -3.98 -8.04
C ILE A 139 -5.96 -2.60 -7.56
N HIS A 140 -5.34 -2.10 -6.49
CA HIS A 140 -5.68 -0.79 -5.92
C HIS A 140 -5.29 0.37 -6.84
N THR A 141 -4.25 0.23 -7.64
CA THR A 141 -3.90 1.18 -8.71
C THR A 141 -5.02 1.25 -9.75
N GLY A 142 -5.55 0.11 -10.19
CA GLY A 142 -6.69 0.06 -11.10
C GLY A 142 -7.95 0.72 -10.52
N ILE A 143 -8.22 0.50 -9.22
CA ILE A 143 -9.31 1.16 -8.50
C ILE A 143 -9.10 2.68 -8.48
N ALA A 144 -7.92 3.15 -8.09
CA ALA A 144 -7.59 4.59 -8.06
C ALA A 144 -7.71 5.24 -9.45
N MET A 145 -7.27 4.54 -10.50
CA MET A 145 -7.43 4.98 -11.89
C MET A 145 -8.90 5.06 -12.34
N THR A 146 -9.76 4.24 -11.77
CA THR A 146 -11.21 4.31 -12.01
C THR A 146 -11.84 5.47 -11.23
N LEU A 147 -11.54 5.57 -9.93
CA LEU A 147 -12.09 6.60 -9.05
C LEU A 147 -11.74 8.01 -9.53
N ARG A 148 -10.53 8.25 -10.04
CA ARG A 148 -10.12 9.57 -10.54
C ARG A 148 -10.98 10.10 -11.70
N LYS A 149 -11.71 9.22 -12.38
CA LYS A 149 -12.64 9.62 -13.46
C LYS A 149 -14.01 10.07 -12.93
N LEU A 150 -14.24 9.85 -11.64
CA LEU A 150 -15.53 10.08 -10.98
C LEU A 150 -15.50 11.24 -9.96
N VAL A 151 -14.36 11.91 -9.87
CA VAL A 151 -14.13 12.99 -8.87
C VAL A 151 -13.78 14.31 -9.51
#